data_c2bed41def995c1a01690210b479372f
#
_entry.id   c2bed41def995c1a01690210b479372f
#
_cell.length_a   1.000
_cell.length_b   1.000
_cell.length_c   1.000
_cell.angle_alpha   90.00
_cell.angle_beta   90.00
_cell.angle_gamma   90.00
#
_symmetry.space_group_name_H-M   'P 1'
#
loop_
_entity.id
_entity.type
_entity.pdbx_description
1 polymer ?
#
loop_
_entity_poly.entity_id
_entity_poly.type
_entity_poly.pdbx_seq_one_letter_code
_entity_poly.pdbx_strand_id
1 'polypeptide(L)'
;MNIYNKEGYVKIDEILNQGYFMNLVYGGRGTGKTYGALKFVLENDKEFILLRRTQAQIDIIGRQEFSPFKALEKDLGVEVTCKSVTKYTSGFFIGDKLIGIACALSTFSNLRGFSSSAELLIFDEFIPERHERPIKEEGSAFLNVIETINRNVELKGEKPIQVLCLANANDIGNSIFMELNLIKEAEKLKMSNRNYYANQERGLLLVDLKDSEISKKKSQTALYKLVNNSSFKSMALENKFIDDSIAIIKSENLKNYDPLVTIADCTFYKHKGSRKYYMSEHRIGTPEILSTASADIEQFRKKYYYLYGAYLGRKILFENKLCSVLFEKLW
;
A
#
# COMPACT_ATOMS: atom_id res chain seq x y z
N MET A 1 -13.21 -1.58 -17.08
CA MET A 1 -12.80 -0.19 -16.76
C MET A 1 -11.59 0.18 -17.62
N ASN A 2 -11.65 1.33 -18.31
CA ASN A 2 -10.50 1.86 -19.05
C ASN A 2 -9.71 2.81 -18.12
N ILE A 3 -8.62 2.31 -17.56
CA ILE A 3 -7.85 3.01 -16.52
C ILE A 3 -6.83 4.03 -17.05
N TYR A 4 -6.65 4.12 -18.36
CA TYR A 4 -5.69 5.04 -18.98
C TYR A 4 -6.35 6.01 -19.95
N ASN A 5 -5.80 7.22 -20.02
CA ASN A 5 -6.09 8.16 -21.09
C ASN A 5 -5.29 7.82 -22.37
N LYS A 6 -5.45 8.60 -23.42
CA LYS A 6 -4.78 8.38 -24.73
C LYS A 6 -3.25 8.50 -24.64
N GLU A 7 -2.74 9.26 -23.70
CA GLU A 7 -1.29 9.44 -23.46
C GLU A 7 -0.71 8.34 -22.59
N GLY A 8 -1.54 7.53 -21.93
CA GLY A 8 -1.14 6.43 -21.04
C GLY A 8 -1.04 6.82 -19.56
N TYR A 9 -1.58 7.99 -19.15
CA TYR A 9 -1.72 8.38 -17.76
C TYR A 9 -2.99 7.78 -17.15
N VAL A 10 -2.94 7.50 -15.83
CA VAL A 10 -4.08 6.95 -15.11
C VAL A 10 -5.25 7.95 -15.04
N LYS A 11 -6.45 7.44 -15.22
CA LYS A 11 -7.73 8.16 -15.11
C LYS A 11 -8.29 7.96 -13.70
N ILE A 12 -7.89 8.82 -12.77
CA ILE A 12 -8.35 8.76 -11.37
C ILE A 12 -9.85 9.01 -11.25
N ASP A 13 -10.40 9.89 -12.08
CA ASP A 13 -11.84 10.15 -12.20
C ASP A 13 -12.64 8.88 -12.49
N GLU A 14 -12.22 8.08 -13.45
CA GLU A 14 -12.87 6.80 -13.79
C GLU A 14 -12.81 5.79 -12.63
N ILE A 15 -11.73 5.80 -11.85
CA ILE A 15 -11.56 4.92 -10.68
C ILE A 15 -12.51 5.36 -9.56
N LEU A 16 -12.51 6.65 -9.21
CA LEU A 16 -13.34 7.19 -8.12
C LEU A 16 -14.83 7.15 -8.45
N ASN A 17 -15.21 7.35 -9.71
CA ASN A 17 -16.59 7.28 -10.19
C ASN A 17 -17.18 5.85 -10.14
N GLN A 18 -16.37 4.79 -9.90
CA GLN A 18 -16.91 3.45 -9.59
C GLN A 18 -17.66 3.40 -8.25
N GLY A 19 -17.46 4.40 -7.37
CA GLY A 19 -18.18 4.52 -6.11
C GLY A 19 -17.73 3.59 -4.99
N TYR A 20 -16.55 2.95 -5.11
CA TYR A 20 -16.00 2.18 -4.02
C TYR A 20 -15.54 3.08 -2.87
N PHE A 21 -15.75 2.63 -1.64
CA PHE A 21 -15.31 3.33 -0.45
C PHE A 21 -13.77 3.45 -0.41
N MET A 22 -13.06 2.35 -0.67
CA MET A 22 -11.60 2.26 -0.65
C MET A 22 -11.05 1.91 -2.03
N ASN A 23 -10.21 2.79 -2.59
CA ASN A 23 -9.57 2.64 -3.89
C ASN A 23 -8.05 2.62 -3.70
N LEU A 24 -7.39 1.51 -4.00
CA LEU A 24 -5.94 1.39 -3.92
C LEU A 24 -5.37 1.28 -5.34
N VAL A 25 -4.48 2.20 -5.70
CA VAL A 25 -3.89 2.30 -7.03
C VAL A 25 -2.37 2.24 -6.91
N TYR A 26 -1.78 1.18 -7.40
CA TYR A 26 -0.33 1.02 -7.39
C TYR A 26 0.22 0.80 -8.79
N GLY A 27 1.48 1.17 -9.00
CA GLY A 27 2.09 1.00 -10.30
C GLY A 27 3.36 1.80 -10.52
N GLY A 28 3.83 1.82 -11.76
CA GLY A 28 5.07 2.48 -12.16
C GLY A 28 5.13 3.97 -11.83
N ARG A 29 6.36 4.47 -11.74
CA ARG A 29 6.61 5.90 -11.47
C ARG A 29 6.20 6.77 -12.65
N GLY A 30 5.56 7.91 -12.34
CA GLY A 30 5.17 8.92 -13.33
C GLY A 30 4.04 8.49 -14.26
N THR A 31 3.17 7.59 -13.80
CA THR A 31 1.91 7.24 -14.47
C THR A 31 0.77 8.24 -14.20
N GLY A 32 1.06 9.36 -13.50
CA GLY A 32 0.10 10.43 -13.25
C GLY A 32 -0.78 10.24 -12.01
N LYS A 33 -0.45 9.32 -11.10
CA LYS A 33 -1.28 9.02 -9.91
C LYS A 33 -1.59 10.25 -9.06
N THR A 34 -0.58 10.88 -8.48
CA THR A 34 -0.74 12.07 -7.63
C THR A 34 -1.32 13.25 -8.41
N TYR A 35 -0.82 13.49 -9.64
CA TYR A 35 -1.33 14.53 -10.52
C TYR A 35 -2.83 14.35 -10.80
N GLY A 36 -3.26 13.15 -11.18
CA GLY A 36 -4.66 12.83 -11.46
C GLY A 36 -5.57 12.97 -10.24
N ALA A 37 -5.09 12.61 -9.04
CA ALA A 37 -5.84 12.77 -7.80
C ALA A 37 -6.05 14.25 -7.44
N LEU A 38 -4.99 15.06 -7.51
CA LEU A 38 -5.06 16.49 -7.23
C LEU A 38 -5.84 17.24 -8.32
N LYS A 39 -5.74 16.83 -9.57
CA LYS A 39 -6.57 17.34 -10.66
C LYS A 39 -8.05 17.07 -10.40
N PHE A 40 -8.39 15.85 -10.01
CA PHE A 40 -9.77 15.46 -9.72
C PHE A 40 -10.41 16.34 -8.63
N VAL A 41 -9.70 16.63 -7.54
CA VAL A 41 -10.24 17.48 -6.47
C VAL A 41 -10.45 18.92 -6.91
N LEU A 42 -9.56 19.48 -7.73
CA LEU A 42 -9.71 20.84 -8.28
C LEU A 42 -10.86 20.94 -9.27
N GLU A 43 -10.98 19.99 -10.21
CA GLU A 43 -12.01 20.01 -11.25
C GLU A 43 -13.43 19.75 -10.72
N ASN A 44 -13.54 19.05 -9.57
CA ASN A 44 -14.82 18.72 -8.94
C ASN A 44 -15.12 19.52 -7.66
N ASP A 45 -14.32 20.55 -7.36
CA ASP A 45 -14.43 21.39 -6.13
C ASP A 45 -14.58 20.57 -4.84
N LYS A 46 -13.81 19.45 -4.75
CA LYS A 46 -13.85 18.53 -3.63
C LYS A 46 -12.92 18.96 -2.52
N GLU A 47 -13.45 19.07 -1.31
CA GLU A 47 -12.60 19.18 -0.13
C GLU A 47 -11.91 17.85 0.16
N PHE A 48 -10.61 17.89 0.47
CA PHE A 48 -9.80 16.69 0.61
C PHE A 48 -8.79 16.73 1.76
N ILE A 49 -8.38 15.56 2.18
CA ILE A 49 -7.23 15.36 3.07
C ILE A 49 -6.13 14.65 2.27
N LEU A 50 -4.95 15.26 2.21
CA LEU A 50 -3.75 14.63 1.67
C LEU A 50 -2.96 14.01 2.83
N LEU A 51 -2.98 12.70 2.93
CA LEU A 51 -2.22 11.93 3.90
C LEU A 51 -0.88 11.50 3.29
N ARG A 52 0.20 11.73 4.02
CA ARG A 52 1.53 11.19 3.76
C ARG A 52 1.98 10.33 4.94
N ARG A 53 3.05 9.57 4.77
CA ARG A 53 3.54 8.68 5.83
C ARG A 53 4.16 9.45 7.00
N THR A 54 5.00 10.44 6.74
CA THR A 54 5.83 11.10 7.75
C THR A 54 5.60 12.60 7.82
N GLN A 55 5.83 13.18 9.01
CA GLN A 55 5.73 14.63 9.22
C GLN A 55 6.71 15.42 8.35
N ALA A 56 7.92 14.89 8.15
CA ALA A 56 8.90 15.54 7.28
C ALA A 56 8.41 15.74 5.84
N GLN A 57 7.61 14.78 5.32
CA GLN A 57 6.98 14.92 4.00
C GLN A 57 5.94 16.05 3.99
N ILE A 58 5.18 16.22 5.09
CA ILE A 58 4.19 17.31 5.22
C ILE A 58 4.87 18.67 5.35
N ASP A 59 5.94 18.75 6.12
CA ASP A 59 6.69 20.00 6.31
C ASP A 59 7.30 20.53 4.99
N ILE A 60 7.62 19.63 4.06
CA ILE A 60 8.11 19.98 2.73
C ILE A 60 6.96 20.47 1.84
N ILE A 61 5.90 19.68 1.68
CA ILE A 61 4.80 20.02 0.76
C ILE A 61 3.93 21.19 1.24
N GLY A 62 4.04 21.56 2.51
CA GLY A 62 3.42 22.75 3.08
C GLY A 62 4.13 24.05 2.73
N ARG A 63 5.28 23.99 2.04
CA ARG A 63 5.99 25.18 1.54
C ARG A 63 5.62 25.43 0.08
N GLN A 64 5.34 26.68 -0.26
CA GLN A 64 4.88 27.06 -1.61
C GLN A 64 5.85 26.58 -2.72
N GLU A 65 7.16 26.60 -2.45
CA GLU A 65 8.18 26.17 -3.42
C GLU A 65 8.07 24.67 -3.77
N PHE A 66 7.55 23.87 -2.86
CA PHE A 66 7.40 22.41 -2.99
C PHE A 66 5.94 21.96 -3.10
N SER A 67 5.03 22.89 -3.42
CA SER A 67 3.63 22.61 -3.62
C SER A 67 3.41 21.45 -4.60
N PRO A 68 2.64 20.43 -4.25
CA PRO A 68 2.30 19.34 -5.17
C PRO A 68 1.38 19.79 -6.32
N PHE A 69 0.85 21.03 -6.25
CA PHE A 69 -0.02 21.61 -7.27
C PHE A 69 0.70 22.35 -8.39
N LYS A 70 2.02 22.59 -8.29
CA LYS A 70 2.75 23.41 -9.27
C LYS A 70 2.56 23.03 -10.75
N ALA A 71 2.49 21.74 -11.04
CA ALA A 71 2.23 21.27 -12.40
C ALA A 71 0.80 21.59 -12.83
N LEU A 72 -0.15 21.42 -11.91
CA LEU A 72 -1.58 21.69 -12.15
C LEU A 72 -1.87 23.17 -12.27
N GLU A 73 -1.21 24.03 -11.50
CA GLU A 73 -1.33 25.49 -11.60
C GLU A 73 -1.07 25.96 -13.03
N LYS A 74 -0.01 25.43 -13.65
CA LYS A 74 0.35 25.72 -15.02
C LYS A 74 -0.69 25.20 -16.03
N ASP A 75 -1.18 23.99 -15.81
CA ASP A 75 -2.05 23.30 -16.78
C ASP A 75 -3.51 23.78 -16.69
N LEU A 76 -3.98 24.15 -15.48
CA LEU A 76 -5.37 24.57 -15.23
C LEU A 76 -5.52 26.08 -15.05
N GLY A 77 -4.43 26.83 -14.93
CA GLY A 77 -4.47 28.28 -14.67
C GLY A 77 -5.03 28.64 -13.29
N VAL A 78 -4.92 27.74 -12.32
CA VAL A 78 -5.42 27.90 -10.94
C VAL A 78 -4.23 28.02 -9.99
N GLU A 79 -4.15 29.08 -9.21
CA GLU A 79 -3.13 29.28 -8.19
C GLU A 79 -3.57 28.63 -6.86
N VAL A 80 -2.74 27.73 -6.32
CA VAL A 80 -2.97 27.07 -5.03
C VAL A 80 -1.89 27.48 -4.04
N THR A 81 -2.27 28.20 -3.02
CA THR A 81 -1.34 28.62 -1.94
C THR A 81 -1.21 27.53 -0.88
N CYS A 82 0.03 27.21 -0.50
CA CYS A 82 0.35 26.25 0.57
C CYS A 82 0.83 27.00 1.81
N LYS A 83 0.22 26.73 2.98
CA LYS A 83 0.63 27.34 4.28
C LYS A 83 0.57 26.28 5.38
N SER A 84 1.48 26.37 6.35
CA SER A 84 1.33 25.66 7.62
C SER A 84 0.13 26.21 8.38
N VAL A 85 -0.79 25.33 8.80
CA VAL A 85 -1.98 25.69 9.60
C VAL A 85 -1.73 25.40 11.07
N THR A 86 -1.12 24.26 11.37
CA THR A 86 -0.69 23.87 12.72
C THR A 86 0.69 23.26 12.65
N LYS A 87 1.26 22.91 13.81
CA LYS A 87 2.53 22.14 13.86
C LYS A 87 2.47 20.82 13.07
N TYR A 88 1.30 20.24 12.87
CA TYR A 88 1.14 18.92 12.27
C TYR A 88 0.39 18.92 10.93
N THR A 89 -0.12 20.06 10.50
CA THR A 89 -0.95 20.19 9.30
C THR A 89 -0.55 21.37 8.44
N SER A 90 -0.62 21.17 7.12
CA SER A 90 -0.54 22.24 6.13
C SER A 90 -1.86 22.36 5.39
N GLY A 91 -2.25 23.56 5.00
CA GLY A 91 -3.47 23.85 4.24
C GLY A 91 -3.17 24.25 2.81
N PHE A 92 -4.08 23.91 1.93
CA PHE A 92 -4.10 24.30 0.52
C PHE A 92 -5.28 25.25 0.28
N PHE A 93 -5.02 26.39 -0.35
CA PHE A 93 -5.98 27.47 -0.50
C PHE A 93 -6.07 27.95 -1.96
N ILE A 94 -7.28 28.26 -2.42
CA ILE A 94 -7.54 29.05 -3.62
C ILE A 94 -8.10 30.39 -3.14
N GLY A 95 -7.35 31.48 -3.31
CA GLY A 95 -7.64 32.72 -2.61
C GLY A 95 -7.67 32.50 -1.10
N ASP A 96 -8.79 32.82 -0.47
CA ASP A 96 -9.02 32.62 0.97
C ASP A 96 -9.73 31.30 1.30
N LYS A 97 -10.21 30.55 0.29
CA LYS A 97 -10.92 29.28 0.49
C LYS A 97 -9.93 28.17 0.78
N LEU A 98 -10.03 27.53 1.95
CA LEU A 98 -9.35 26.27 2.24
C LEU A 98 -10.00 25.16 1.40
N ILE A 99 -9.21 24.52 0.54
CA ILE A 99 -9.66 23.42 -0.33
C ILE A 99 -9.21 22.05 0.16
N GLY A 100 -8.21 21.98 1.02
CA GLY A 100 -7.71 20.72 1.54
C GLY A 100 -6.65 20.90 2.61
N ILE A 101 -6.39 19.81 3.33
CA ILE A 101 -5.42 19.77 4.43
C ILE A 101 -4.45 18.61 4.18
N ALA A 102 -3.16 18.85 4.40
CA ALA A 102 -2.15 17.80 4.44
C ALA A 102 -1.79 17.45 5.87
N CYS A 103 -1.69 16.15 6.17
CA CYS A 103 -1.27 15.62 7.47
C CYS A 103 -0.48 14.32 7.31
N ALA A 104 0.20 13.90 8.37
CA ALA A 104 1.02 12.69 8.36
C ALA A 104 0.42 11.58 9.20
N LEU A 105 0.49 10.34 8.68
CA LEU A 105 0.08 9.14 9.40
C LEU A 105 0.83 9.00 10.73
N SER A 106 2.15 9.23 10.73
CA SER A 106 3.00 9.10 11.93
C SER A 106 2.65 10.06 13.08
N THR A 107 1.95 11.16 12.80
CA THR A 107 1.59 12.18 13.78
C THR A 107 0.09 12.41 13.90
N PHE A 108 -0.72 11.64 13.18
CA PHE A 108 -2.17 11.83 13.12
C PHE A 108 -2.85 11.71 14.50
N SER A 109 -2.30 10.91 15.41
CA SER A 109 -2.79 10.82 16.80
C SER A 109 -2.84 12.18 17.54
N ASN A 110 -2.03 13.15 17.10
CA ASN A 110 -2.05 14.52 17.65
C ASN A 110 -3.24 15.36 17.14
N LEU A 111 -3.96 14.87 16.13
CA LEU A 111 -5.15 15.50 15.55
C LEU A 111 -6.46 14.91 16.11
N ARG A 112 -6.41 14.29 17.29
CA ARG A 112 -7.61 13.77 17.97
C ARG A 112 -8.63 14.87 18.16
N GLY A 113 -9.88 14.61 17.76
CA GLY A 113 -10.94 15.63 17.77
C GLY A 113 -11.04 16.43 16.47
N PHE A 114 -10.15 16.21 15.52
CA PHE A 114 -10.24 16.79 14.18
C PHE A 114 -11.60 16.43 13.55
N SER A 115 -12.27 17.43 13.04
CA SER A 115 -13.48 17.29 12.23
C SER A 115 -13.21 17.90 10.87
N SER A 116 -13.61 17.23 9.82
CA SER A 116 -13.38 17.66 8.45
C SER A 116 -14.65 17.48 7.62
N SER A 117 -14.91 18.43 6.73
CA SER A 117 -15.90 18.34 5.65
C SER A 117 -15.35 17.64 4.41
N ALA A 118 -14.13 17.11 4.46
CA ALA A 118 -13.48 16.48 3.33
C ALA A 118 -14.27 15.28 2.80
N GLU A 119 -14.43 15.25 1.49
CA GLU A 119 -15.12 14.18 0.77
C GLU A 119 -14.15 13.09 0.26
N LEU A 120 -12.84 13.41 0.19
CA LEU A 120 -11.81 12.51 -0.31
C LEU A 120 -10.58 12.50 0.61
N LEU A 121 -10.17 11.31 1.04
CA LEU A 121 -8.88 11.07 1.69
C LEU A 121 -7.91 10.50 0.65
N ILE A 122 -6.86 11.23 0.32
CA ILE A 122 -5.80 10.81 -0.59
C ILE A 122 -4.60 10.38 0.25
N PHE A 123 -4.32 9.08 0.35
CA PHE A 123 -3.10 8.57 0.98
C PHE A 123 -2.05 8.35 -0.10
N ASP A 124 -1.21 9.34 -0.32
CA ASP A 124 -0.18 9.29 -1.35
C ASP A 124 1.13 8.70 -0.81
N GLU A 125 1.77 7.84 -1.61
CA GLU A 125 2.96 7.06 -1.26
C GLU A 125 2.73 6.10 -0.07
N PHE A 126 1.57 5.40 -0.04
CA PHE A 126 1.25 4.51 1.07
C PHE A 126 2.16 3.27 1.18
N ILE A 127 2.83 2.86 0.10
CA ILE A 127 3.86 1.81 0.13
C ILE A 127 5.22 2.48 0.27
N PRO A 128 5.94 2.25 1.39
CA PRO A 128 7.24 2.86 1.63
C PRO A 128 8.28 2.46 0.58
N GLU A 129 9.24 3.32 0.37
CA GLU A 129 10.48 2.92 -0.30
C GLU A 129 11.35 2.12 0.66
N ARG A 130 12.22 1.26 0.12
CA ARG A 130 13.04 0.33 0.94
C ARG A 130 13.96 1.00 1.95
N HIS A 131 14.42 2.20 1.66
CA HIS A 131 15.27 2.96 2.57
C HIS A 131 14.49 3.74 3.64
N GLU A 132 13.16 3.80 3.52
CA GLU A 132 12.31 4.48 4.49
C GLU A 132 12.09 3.59 5.73
N ARG A 133 12.08 4.23 6.89
CA ARG A 133 11.78 3.54 8.14
C ARG A 133 10.32 3.10 8.19
N PRO A 134 10.04 1.85 8.59
CA PRO A 134 8.68 1.40 8.81
C PRO A 134 8.03 2.17 9.95
N ILE A 135 6.73 2.45 9.82
CA ILE A 135 5.91 2.96 10.92
C ILE A 135 5.35 1.75 11.67
N LYS A 136 5.43 1.78 12.99
CA LYS A 136 4.89 0.70 13.83
C LYS A 136 3.37 0.60 13.62
N GLU A 137 2.88 -0.62 13.36
CA GLU A 137 1.44 -0.89 13.15
C GLU A 137 0.79 0.04 12.10
N GLU A 138 1.51 0.31 11.02
CA GLU A 138 1.12 1.29 9.99
C GLU A 138 -0.27 1.02 9.40
N GLY A 139 -0.63 -0.26 9.18
CA GLY A 139 -1.95 -0.64 8.68
C GLY A 139 -3.07 -0.24 9.65
N SER A 140 -2.96 -0.65 10.91
CA SER A 140 -3.93 -0.29 11.95
C SER A 140 -3.99 1.22 12.21
N ALA A 141 -2.83 1.90 12.15
CA ALA A 141 -2.79 3.37 12.26
C ALA A 141 -3.57 4.04 11.13
N PHE A 142 -3.46 3.53 9.91
CA PHE A 142 -4.23 4.03 8.77
C PHE A 142 -5.74 3.82 8.94
N LEU A 143 -6.18 2.63 9.39
CA LEU A 143 -7.59 2.40 9.67
C LEU A 143 -8.12 3.34 10.77
N ASN A 144 -7.33 3.61 11.81
CA ASN A 144 -7.67 4.57 12.85
C ASN A 144 -7.80 6.01 12.31
N VAL A 145 -7.03 6.40 11.28
CA VAL A 145 -7.22 7.70 10.59
C VAL A 145 -8.61 7.75 9.96
N ILE A 146 -8.97 6.72 9.19
CA ILE A 146 -10.28 6.65 8.52
C ILE A 146 -11.42 6.68 9.55
N GLU A 147 -11.33 5.89 10.61
CA GLU A 147 -12.31 5.87 11.69
C GLU A 147 -12.44 7.24 12.36
N THR A 148 -11.32 7.94 12.61
CA THR A 148 -11.33 9.27 13.21
C THR A 148 -12.01 10.30 12.32
N ILE A 149 -11.84 10.22 11.00
CA ILE A 149 -12.46 11.15 10.05
C ILE A 149 -13.95 10.84 9.87
N ASN A 150 -14.28 9.58 9.62
CA ASN A 150 -15.67 9.17 9.40
C ASN A 150 -16.52 9.19 10.68
N ARG A 151 -15.93 8.78 11.82
CA ARG A 151 -16.69 8.64 13.09
C ARG A 151 -18.04 7.95 12.83
N ASN A 152 -19.12 8.66 13.21
CA ASN A 152 -20.51 8.19 13.10
C ASN A 152 -21.25 8.80 11.89
N VAL A 153 -20.52 9.20 10.82
CA VAL A 153 -21.09 9.87 9.64
C VAL A 153 -22.21 9.02 9.04
N GLU A 154 -21.95 7.75 8.80
CA GLU A 154 -22.93 6.81 8.21
C GLU A 154 -24.12 6.54 9.13
N LEU A 155 -23.92 6.52 10.45
CA LEU A 155 -25.02 6.37 11.42
C LEU A 155 -25.96 7.59 11.42
N LYS A 156 -25.49 8.74 10.92
CA LYS A 156 -26.31 9.95 10.72
C LYS A 156 -26.95 10.02 9.33
N GLY A 157 -26.74 9.01 8.49
CA GLY A 157 -27.25 8.98 7.11
C GLY A 157 -26.43 9.81 6.13
N GLU A 158 -25.24 10.26 6.52
CA GLU A 158 -24.31 10.99 5.67
C GLU A 158 -23.38 10.02 4.96
N LYS A 159 -22.77 10.45 3.84
CA LYS A 159 -21.83 9.62 3.09
C LYS A 159 -20.46 9.61 3.79
N PRO A 160 -19.80 8.43 3.92
CA PRO A 160 -18.45 8.37 4.42
C PRO A 160 -17.47 9.02 3.41
N ILE A 161 -16.31 9.45 3.92
CA ILE A 161 -15.22 9.93 3.08
C ILE A 161 -14.78 8.82 2.11
N GLN A 162 -14.63 9.14 0.84
CA GLN A 162 -14.02 8.20 -0.11
C GLN A 162 -12.51 8.16 0.08
N VAL A 163 -11.91 6.97 0.03
CA VAL A 163 -10.47 6.79 0.25
C VAL A 163 -9.77 6.41 -1.04
N LEU A 164 -8.68 7.12 -1.35
CA LEU A 164 -7.80 6.87 -2.48
C LEU A 164 -6.36 6.69 -2.01
N CYS A 165 -5.83 5.47 -2.09
CA CYS A 165 -4.45 5.15 -1.76
C CYS A 165 -3.61 5.06 -3.03
N LEU A 166 -2.50 5.79 -3.12
CA LEU A 166 -1.62 5.84 -4.28
C LEU A 166 -0.20 5.41 -3.91
N ALA A 167 0.41 4.53 -4.69
CA ALA A 167 1.79 4.12 -4.46
C ALA A 167 2.51 3.65 -5.72
N ASN A 168 3.85 3.59 -5.62
CA ASN A 168 4.66 2.81 -6.52
C ASN A 168 4.65 1.33 -6.09
N ALA A 169 4.90 0.41 -7.01
CA ALA A 169 4.95 -1.03 -6.72
C ALA A 169 6.28 -1.41 -6.05
N ASN A 170 6.54 -0.88 -4.84
CA ASN A 170 7.80 -1.09 -4.13
C ASN A 170 7.83 -2.44 -3.41
N ASP A 171 6.78 -2.77 -2.64
CA ASP A 171 6.68 -4.00 -1.87
C ASP A 171 5.23 -4.49 -1.80
N ILE A 172 5.01 -5.75 -2.18
CA ILE A 172 3.69 -6.41 -2.06
C ILE A 172 3.36 -6.74 -0.59
N GLY A 173 4.37 -6.95 0.25
CA GLY A 173 4.25 -7.26 1.67
C GLY A 173 4.04 -6.04 2.56
N ASN A 174 3.59 -4.90 2.01
CA ASN A 174 3.37 -3.68 2.78
C ASN A 174 2.26 -3.81 3.81
N SER A 175 2.34 -2.98 4.85
CA SER A 175 1.42 -3.04 6.01
C SER A 175 -0.05 -2.81 5.64
N ILE A 176 -0.33 -1.97 4.64
CA ILE A 176 -1.71 -1.70 4.21
C ILE A 176 -2.33 -2.92 3.52
N PHE A 177 -1.58 -3.57 2.61
CA PHE A 177 -2.07 -4.79 1.95
C PHE A 177 -2.26 -5.94 2.93
N MET A 178 -1.41 -6.02 3.97
CA MET A 178 -1.59 -7.03 5.02
C MET A 178 -2.85 -6.76 5.84
N GLU A 179 -3.02 -5.56 6.34
CA GLU A 179 -4.17 -5.17 7.16
C GLU A 179 -5.50 -5.37 6.41
N LEU A 180 -5.50 -5.07 5.12
CA LEU A 180 -6.67 -5.24 4.26
C LEU A 180 -6.80 -6.64 3.62
N ASN A 181 -5.91 -7.59 3.94
CA ASN A 181 -5.87 -8.94 3.36
C ASN A 181 -5.83 -8.93 1.81
N LEU A 182 -4.94 -8.08 1.24
CA LEU A 182 -4.84 -7.86 -0.21
C LEU A 182 -3.62 -8.51 -0.87
N ILE A 183 -2.69 -9.10 -0.11
CA ILE A 183 -1.45 -9.67 -0.66
C ILE A 183 -1.76 -10.72 -1.74
N LYS A 184 -2.70 -11.64 -1.47
CA LYS A 184 -3.09 -12.68 -2.44
C LYS A 184 -3.76 -12.10 -3.68
N GLU A 185 -4.59 -11.09 -3.51
CA GLU A 185 -5.28 -10.47 -4.65
C GLU A 185 -4.31 -9.66 -5.51
N ALA A 186 -3.34 -8.97 -4.90
CA ALA A 186 -2.27 -8.28 -5.61
C ALA A 186 -1.35 -9.30 -6.35
N GLU A 187 -1.06 -10.45 -5.75
CA GLU A 187 -0.30 -11.53 -6.40
C GLU A 187 -1.06 -12.11 -7.60
N LYS A 188 -2.36 -12.38 -7.45
CA LYS A 188 -3.23 -12.83 -8.55
C LYS A 188 -3.31 -11.81 -9.69
N LEU A 189 -3.42 -10.52 -9.36
CA LEU A 189 -3.39 -9.45 -10.37
C LEU A 189 -2.07 -9.46 -11.13
N LYS A 190 -0.94 -9.55 -10.42
CA LYS A 190 0.40 -9.62 -11.03
C LYS A 190 0.53 -10.77 -12.03
N MET A 191 -0.05 -11.94 -11.71
CA MET A 191 0.04 -13.15 -12.53
C MET A 191 -1.02 -13.22 -13.66
N SER A 192 -2.02 -12.37 -13.62
CA SER A 192 -3.13 -12.35 -14.58
C SER A 192 -3.02 -11.18 -15.57
N ASN A 193 -3.83 -11.22 -16.63
CA ASN A 193 -4.00 -10.08 -17.55
C ASN A 193 -5.00 -9.04 -17.03
N ARG A 194 -5.52 -9.18 -15.81
CA ARG A 194 -6.44 -8.23 -15.20
C ARG A 194 -5.67 -7.07 -14.58
N ASN A 195 -6.22 -5.87 -14.71
CA ASN A 195 -5.63 -4.65 -14.16
C ASN A 195 -6.31 -4.21 -12.85
N TYR A 196 -7.37 -4.88 -12.43
CA TYR A 196 -8.04 -4.54 -11.18
C TYR A 196 -8.73 -5.75 -10.55
N TYR A 197 -8.90 -5.67 -9.24
CA TYR A 197 -9.74 -6.52 -8.41
C TYR A 197 -10.76 -5.64 -7.70
N ALA A 198 -12.03 -6.04 -7.76
CA ALA A 198 -13.14 -5.33 -7.15
C ALA A 198 -13.92 -6.25 -6.21
N ASN A 199 -14.23 -5.77 -5.03
CA ASN A 199 -15.09 -6.46 -4.07
C ASN A 199 -16.18 -5.49 -3.59
N GLN A 200 -17.40 -5.68 -4.11
CA GLN A 200 -18.56 -4.81 -3.83
C GLN A 200 -18.97 -4.88 -2.35
N GLU A 201 -18.98 -6.06 -1.76
CA GLU A 201 -19.37 -6.26 -0.37
C GLU A 201 -18.46 -5.51 0.60
N ARG A 202 -17.15 -5.50 0.32
CA ARG A 202 -16.15 -4.74 1.10
C ARG A 202 -16.03 -3.28 0.70
N GLY A 203 -16.70 -2.84 -0.35
CA GLY A 203 -16.53 -1.49 -0.90
C GLY A 203 -15.10 -1.20 -1.36
N LEU A 204 -14.38 -2.20 -1.93
CA LEU A 204 -12.95 -2.13 -2.19
C LEU A 204 -12.61 -2.35 -3.66
N LEU A 205 -11.75 -1.47 -4.19
CA LEU A 205 -11.16 -1.56 -5.53
C LEU A 205 -9.63 -1.50 -5.43
N LEU A 206 -8.96 -2.52 -5.97
CA LEU A 206 -7.50 -2.58 -6.10
C LEU A 206 -7.12 -2.50 -7.57
N VAL A 207 -6.28 -1.54 -7.95
CA VAL A 207 -5.88 -1.28 -9.35
C VAL A 207 -4.37 -1.40 -9.50
N ASP A 208 -3.96 -2.26 -10.43
CA ASP A 208 -2.58 -2.44 -10.88
C ASP A 208 -2.36 -1.71 -12.21
N LEU A 209 -1.53 -0.67 -12.19
CA LEU A 209 -1.23 0.18 -13.36
C LEU A 209 -0.14 -0.42 -14.26
N LYS A 210 -0.28 -1.67 -14.64
CA LYS A 210 0.62 -2.31 -15.61
C LYS A 210 0.30 -1.91 -17.05
N ASP A 211 1.27 -2.10 -17.94
CA ASP A 211 1.17 -1.88 -19.39
C ASP A 211 0.84 -0.44 -19.81
N SER A 212 1.24 0.55 -19.00
CA SER A 212 1.05 1.97 -19.33
C SER A 212 1.91 2.40 -20.52
N GLU A 213 1.30 3.05 -21.53
CA GLU A 213 2.02 3.61 -22.68
C GLU A 213 3.05 4.68 -22.27
N ILE A 214 2.77 5.46 -21.22
CA ILE A 214 3.75 6.43 -20.71
C ILE A 214 4.99 5.72 -20.11
N SER A 215 4.83 4.55 -19.49
CA SER A 215 5.95 3.75 -19.01
C SER A 215 6.83 3.25 -20.16
N LYS A 216 6.23 2.84 -21.29
CA LYS A 216 6.97 2.46 -22.49
C LYS A 216 7.76 3.64 -23.08
N LYS A 217 7.14 4.82 -23.18
CA LYS A 217 7.82 6.05 -23.63
C LYS A 217 8.98 6.43 -22.72
N LYS A 218 8.79 6.35 -21.40
CA LYS A 218 9.83 6.63 -20.40
C LYS A 218 11.03 5.70 -20.49
N SER A 219 10.85 4.47 -20.93
CA SER A 219 11.96 3.51 -21.11
C SER A 219 13.06 4.01 -22.06
N GLN A 220 12.74 4.96 -22.94
CA GLN A 220 13.65 5.57 -23.90
C GLN A 220 14.39 6.81 -23.36
N THR A 221 14.09 7.27 -22.15
CA THR A 221 14.76 8.43 -21.54
C THR A 221 16.16 8.07 -21.04
N ALA A 222 16.99 9.08 -20.82
CA ALA A 222 18.40 8.91 -20.45
C ALA A 222 18.59 8.04 -19.21
N LEU A 223 17.81 8.29 -18.14
CA LEU A 223 17.89 7.52 -16.90
C LEU A 223 17.64 6.01 -17.16
N TYR A 224 16.56 5.67 -17.88
CA TYR A 224 16.17 4.27 -18.08
C TYR A 224 17.04 3.55 -19.13
N LYS A 225 17.71 4.28 -19.99
CA LYS A 225 18.79 3.74 -20.83
C LYS A 225 20.03 3.41 -20.01
N LEU A 226 20.38 4.28 -19.04
CA LEU A 226 21.51 4.08 -18.14
C LEU A 226 21.33 2.86 -17.24
N VAL A 227 20.14 2.68 -16.64
CA VAL A 227 19.84 1.61 -15.67
C VAL A 227 19.25 0.36 -16.35
N ASN A 228 19.75 0.00 -17.53
CA ASN A 228 19.25 -1.14 -18.26
C ASN A 228 19.39 -2.45 -17.43
N ASN A 229 18.32 -3.28 -17.43
CA ASN A 229 18.22 -4.54 -16.68
C ASN A 229 18.35 -4.44 -15.14
N SER A 230 18.06 -3.27 -14.55
CA SER A 230 18.03 -3.11 -13.08
C SER A 230 16.66 -3.41 -12.47
N SER A 231 16.66 -3.85 -11.20
CA SER A 231 15.42 -4.01 -10.41
C SER A 231 14.64 -2.69 -10.31
N PHE A 232 15.36 -1.56 -10.25
CA PHE A 232 14.78 -0.22 -10.29
C PHE A 232 13.95 0.01 -11.57
N LYS A 233 14.49 -0.35 -12.76
CA LYS A 233 13.76 -0.20 -14.03
C LYS A 233 12.51 -1.06 -14.05
N SER A 234 12.60 -2.31 -13.60
CA SER A 234 11.46 -3.23 -13.56
C SER A 234 10.36 -2.73 -12.63
N MET A 235 10.69 -2.20 -11.47
CA MET A 235 9.72 -1.59 -10.56
C MET A 235 9.11 -0.32 -11.15
N ALA A 236 9.97 0.58 -11.66
CA ALA A 236 9.55 1.92 -12.07
C ALA A 236 8.72 1.94 -13.37
N LEU A 237 8.95 1.01 -14.29
CA LEU A 237 8.30 0.96 -15.60
C LEU A 237 7.38 -0.24 -15.80
N GLU A 238 7.75 -1.41 -15.25
CA GLU A 238 7.05 -2.67 -15.52
C GLU A 238 6.09 -3.05 -14.38
N ASN A 239 5.93 -2.18 -13.36
CA ASN A 239 5.10 -2.41 -12.18
C ASN A 239 5.44 -3.70 -11.41
N LYS A 240 6.66 -4.16 -11.52
CA LYS A 240 7.08 -5.34 -10.78
C LYS A 240 7.46 -4.94 -9.36
N PHE A 241 6.80 -5.52 -8.38
CA PHE A 241 7.25 -5.41 -7.00
C PHE A 241 8.69 -5.88 -6.91
N ILE A 242 9.52 -5.15 -6.18
CA ILE A 242 10.88 -5.58 -5.92
C ILE A 242 10.79 -6.73 -4.91
N ASP A 243 11.16 -7.92 -5.34
CA ASP A 243 11.16 -9.12 -4.52
C ASP A 243 12.60 -9.61 -4.36
N ASP A 244 13.23 -9.20 -3.25
CA ASP A 244 14.57 -9.72 -2.87
C ASP A 244 14.45 -10.89 -1.88
N SER A 245 13.23 -11.37 -1.64
CA SER A 245 13.00 -12.51 -0.76
C SER A 245 13.67 -13.76 -1.34
N ILE A 246 14.41 -14.46 -0.50
CA ILE A 246 14.96 -15.78 -0.83
C ILE A 246 13.90 -16.88 -0.70
N ALA A 247 12.66 -16.52 -0.37
CA ALA A 247 11.56 -17.43 -0.20
C ALA A 247 11.23 -18.19 -1.49
N ILE A 248 11.02 -19.49 -1.35
CA ILE A 248 10.60 -20.36 -2.44
C ILE A 248 9.10 -20.62 -2.30
N ILE A 249 8.30 -20.02 -3.20
CA ILE A 249 6.87 -20.23 -3.24
C ILE A 249 6.60 -21.49 -4.05
N LYS A 250 6.00 -22.50 -3.41
CA LYS A 250 5.67 -23.77 -4.04
C LYS A 250 4.61 -24.50 -3.25
N SER A 251 3.52 -24.88 -3.90
CA SER A 251 2.51 -25.72 -3.26
C SER A 251 3.05 -27.15 -3.04
N GLU A 252 2.82 -27.70 -1.87
CA GLU A 252 3.27 -29.03 -1.45
C GLU A 252 2.10 -29.85 -0.89
N ASN A 253 2.22 -31.18 -0.93
CA ASN A 253 1.23 -32.07 -0.35
C ASN A 253 1.52 -32.26 1.15
N LEU A 254 0.64 -31.73 2.00
CA LEU A 254 0.76 -31.78 3.46
C LEU A 254 0.83 -33.19 4.06
N LYS A 255 0.39 -34.23 3.34
CA LYS A 255 0.53 -35.64 3.77
C LYS A 255 1.99 -36.07 3.98
N ASN A 256 2.94 -35.40 3.33
CA ASN A 256 4.37 -35.67 3.45
C ASN A 256 5.03 -34.91 4.61
N TYR A 257 4.27 -34.20 5.43
CA TYR A 257 4.76 -33.31 6.45
C TYR A 257 4.10 -33.59 7.81
N ASP A 258 4.87 -33.36 8.88
CA ASP A 258 4.37 -33.35 10.26
C ASP A 258 4.22 -31.90 10.73
N PRO A 259 3.10 -31.55 11.38
CA PRO A 259 2.88 -30.21 11.90
C PRO A 259 3.80 -29.90 13.08
N LEU A 260 4.32 -28.67 13.15
CA LEU A 260 5.17 -28.19 14.23
C LEU A 260 4.46 -27.16 15.11
N VAL A 261 4.11 -26.03 14.53
CA VAL A 261 3.56 -24.87 15.25
C VAL A 261 2.70 -24.04 14.31
N THR A 262 1.59 -23.51 14.84
CA THR A 262 0.76 -22.49 14.18
C THR A 262 1.00 -21.15 14.86
N ILE A 263 1.30 -20.12 14.09
CA ILE A 263 1.45 -18.73 14.54
C ILE A 263 1.04 -17.79 13.39
N ALA A 264 0.43 -16.68 13.70
CA ALA A 264 -0.04 -15.70 12.68
C ALA A 264 -0.91 -16.35 11.59
N ASP A 265 -1.81 -17.26 11.97
CA ASP A 265 -2.72 -18.02 11.10
C ASP A 265 -2.03 -18.94 10.07
N CYS A 266 -0.72 -19.13 10.18
CA CYS A 266 0.04 -20.05 9.37
C CYS A 266 0.65 -21.18 10.21
N THR A 267 0.72 -22.37 9.63
CA THR A 267 1.30 -23.56 10.28
C THR A 267 2.61 -23.93 9.62
N PHE A 268 3.62 -24.13 10.45
CA PHE A 268 4.90 -24.68 10.04
C PHE A 268 4.88 -26.20 10.11
N TYR A 269 5.48 -26.81 9.11
CA TYR A 269 5.56 -28.25 8.95
C TYR A 269 6.99 -28.69 8.70
N LYS A 270 7.34 -29.90 9.17
CA LYS A 270 8.60 -30.57 8.88
C LYS A 270 8.36 -31.72 7.93
N HIS A 271 9.11 -31.81 6.85
CA HIS A 271 9.02 -32.94 5.92
C HIS A 271 9.49 -34.23 6.57
N LYS A 272 8.69 -35.33 6.37
CA LYS A 272 8.94 -36.65 7.01
C LYS A 272 10.25 -37.31 6.58
N GLY A 273 10.66 -37.10 5.33
CA GLY A 273 11.84 -37.79 4.77
C GLY A 273 13.04 -36.88 4.47
N SER A 274 13.02 -35.58 4.86
CA SER A 274 14.11 -34.68 4.56
C SER A 274 14.23 -33.53 5.58
N ARG A 275 15.32 -32.75 5.52
CA ARG A 275 15.52 -31.56 6.35
C ARG A 275 14.87 -30.31 5.71
N LYS A 276 13.67 -30.46 5.11
CA LYS A 276 12.90 -29.35 4.55
C LYS A 276 11.73 -29.01 5.45
N TYR A 277 11.28 -27.78 5.35
CA TYR A 277 10.13 -27.25 6.06
C TYR A 277 9.15 -26.65 5.07
N TYR A 278 7.92 -26.50 5.51
CA TYR A 278 6.85 -25.89 4.72
C TYR A 278 6.01 -24.98 5.61
N MET A 279 5.59 -23.85 5.10
CA MET A 279 4.67 -22.94 5.78
C MET A 279 3.41 -22.78 4.94
N SER A 280 2.25 -23.00 5.55
CA SER A 280 0.95 -23.02 4.88
C SER A 280 -0.10 -22.39 5.78
N GLU A 281 -1.13 -21.79 5.17
CA GLU A 281 -2.33 -21.32 5.86
C GLU A 281 -3.25 -22.47 6.27
N HIS A 282 -3.11 -23.62 5.65
CA HIS A 282 -3.87 -24.82 6.03
C HIS A 282 -3.27 -25.45 7.29
N ARG A 283 -4.13 -25.74 8.27
CA ARG A 283 -3.75 -26.44 9.48
C ARG A 283 -4.27 -27.86 9.47
N ILE A 284 -3.38 -28.82 9.46
CA ILE A 284 -3.70 -30.24 9.67
C ILE A 284 -2.96 -30.80 10.87
N GLY A 285 -3.54 -31.82 11.51
CA GLY A 285 -2.99 -32.40 12.74
C GLY A 285 -3.19 -31.49 13.96
N THR A 286 -2.33 -31.67 14.96
CA THR A 286 -2.38 -30.97 16.26
C THR A 286 -1.08 -30.21 16.53
N PRO A 287 -0.77 -29.15 15.78
CA PRO A 287 0.42 -28.33 16.06
C PRO A 287 0.25 -27.56 17.37
N GLU A 288 1.37 -27.17 17.99
CA GLU A 288 1.36 -26.13 19.00
C GLU A 288 0.76 -24.83 18.43
N ILE A 289 -0.05 -24.11 19.20
CA ILE A 289 -0.67 -22.87 18.76
C ILE A 289 -0.10 -21.72 19.60
N LEU A 290 0.49 -20.73 18.93
CA LEU A 290 1.00 -19.50 19.51
C LEU A 290 0.22 -18.31 18.95
N SER A 291 0.00 -17.30 19.77
CA SER A 291 -0.61 -16.05 19.35
C SER A 291 0.42 -15.09 18.71
N THR A 292 -0.04 -13.96 18.20
CA THR A 292 0.84 -12.87 17.72
C THR A 292 1.24 -11.89 18.83
N ALA A 293 0.94 -12.21 20.11
CA ALA A 293 1.42 -11.42 21.24
C ALA A 293 2.96 -11.48 21.33
N SER A 294 3.56 -10.38 21.78
CA SER A 294 5.03 -10.25 21.83
C SER A 294 5.72 -11.40 22.58
N ALA A 295 5.09 -11.89 23.67
CA ALA A 295 5.63 -13.01 24.44
C ALA A 295 5.67 -14.32 23.64
N ASP A 296 4.59 -14.62 22.89
CA ASP A 296 4.49 -15.82 22.05
C ASP A 296 5.43 -15.74 20.85
N ILE A 297 5.59 -14.57 20.25
CA ILE A 297 6.57 -14.34 19.17
C ILE A 297 8.00 -14.57 19.71
N GLU A 298 8.29 -14.09 20.90
CA GLU A 298 9.61 -14.31 21.53
C GLU A 298 9.84 -15.80 21.86
N GLN A 299 8.82 -16.48 22.37
CA GLN A 299 8.83 -17.92 22.57
C GLN A 299 9.06 -18.68 21.27
N PHE A 300 8.34 -18.29 20.21
CA PHE A 300 8.51 -18.86 18.88
C PHE A 300 9.95 -18.71 18.38
N ARG A 301 10.51 -17.50 18.44
CA ARG A 301 11.89 -17.24 18.02
C ARG A 301 12.91 -18.08 18.81
N LYS A 302 12.73 -18.25 20.11
CA LYS A 302 13.60 -19.06 20.97
C LYS A 302 13.49 -20.55 20.65
N LYS A 303 12.28 -21.08 20.53
CA LYS A 303 12.03 -22.51 20.36
C LYS A 303 12.31 -23.00 18.94
N TYR A 304 11.97 -22.17 17.94
CA TYR A 304 12.02 -22.52 16.53
C TYR A 304 13.10 -21.77 15.74
N TYR A 305 14.14 -21.26 16.40
CA TYR A 305 15.26 -20.50 15.81
C TYR A 305 15.86 -21.17 14.57
N TYR A 306 15.87 -22.49 14.52
CA TYR A 306 16.40 -23.26 13.40
C TYR A 306 15.61 -23.07 12.09
N LEU A 307 14.36 -22.61 12.18
CA LEU A 307 13.56 -22.26 11.00
C LEU A 307 14.17 -21.06 10.27
N TYR A 308 14.68 -20.07 11.02
CA TYR A 308 15.36 -18.94 10.38
C TYR A 308 16.63 -19.39 9.64
N GLY A 309 17.43 -20.27 10.23
CA GLY A 309 18.59 -20.88 9.56
C GLY A 309 18.20 -21.72 8.33
N ALA A 310 17.06 -22.42 8.40
CA ALA A 310 16.52 -23.16 7.26
C ALA A 310 16.03 -22.21 6.14
N TYR A 311 15.47 -21.05 6.48
CA TYR A 311 15.09 -20.01 5.52
C TYR A 311 16.30 -19.48 4.78
N LEU A 312 17.35 -19.05 5.49
CA LEU A 312 18.60 -18.60 4.90
C LEU A 312 19.23 -19.67 3.98
N GLY A 313 19.12 -20.94 4.38
CA GLY A 313 19.58 -22.10 3.59
C GLY A 313 18.61 -22.53 2.50
N ARG A 314 17.54 -21.80 2.19
CA ARG A 314 16.50 -22.11 1.18
C ARG A 314 15.86 -23.49 1.37
N LYS A 315 15.69 -23.90 2.64
CA LYS A 315 15.10 -25.20 3.03
C LYS A 315 13.64 -25.06 3.52
N ILE A 316 13.08 -23.85 3.57
CA ILE A 316 11.66 -23.61 3.79
C ILE A 316 10.99 -23.29 2.47
N LEU A 317 9.89 -23.99 2.21
CA LEU A 317 8.97 -23.71 1.11
C LEU A 317 7.74 -23.00 1.69
N PHE A 318 7.18 -22.08 0.95
CA PHE A 318 5.99 -21.33 1.33
C PHE A 318 4.85 -21.64 0.36
N GLU A 319 3.65 -21.86 0.88
CA GLU A 319 2.46 -22.12 0.06
C GLU A 319 2.18 -20.97 -0.90
N ASN A 320 2.32 -19.74 -0.41
CA ASN A 320 2.06 -18.52 -1.15
C ASN A 320 2.89 -17.34 -0.60
N LYS A 321 2.77 -16.18 -1.25
CA LYS A 321 3.52 -14.98 -0.84
C LYS A 321 3.13 -14.46 0.55
N LEU A 322 1.87 -14.61 0.96
CA LEU A 322 1.43 -14.22 2.30
C LEU A 322 2.22 -14.98 3.39
N CYS A 323 2.36 -16.30 3.24
CA CYS A 323 3.16 -17.10 4.17
C CYS A 323 4.60 -16.59 4.28
N SER A 324 5.26 -16.26 3.15
CA SER A 324 6.62 -15.75 3.17
C SER A 324 6.74 -14.38 3.84
N VAL A 325 5.79 -13.48 3.60
CA VAL A 325 5.75 -12.15 4.23
C VAL A 325 5.50 -12.25 5.73
N LEU A 326 4.58 -13.12 6.15
CA LEU A 326 4.33 -13.39 7.58
C LEU A 326 5.57 -13.99 8.26
N PHE A 327 6.27 -14.91 7.59
CA PHE A 327 7.53 -15.45 8.10
C PHE A 327 8.57 -14.35 8.35
N GLU A 328 8.81 -13.49 7.36
CA GLU A 328 9.79 -12.39 7.47
C GLU A 328 9.45 -11.39 8.59
N LYS A 329 8.16 -11.21 8.92
CA LYS A 329 7.71 -10.38 10.05
C LYS A 329 7.87 -11.05 11.43
N LEU A 330 7.93 -12.36 11.47
CA LEU A 330 8.17 -13.08 12.71
C LEU A 330 9.61 -12.97 13.19
N TRP A 331 10.55 -12.58 12.32
CA TRP A 331 12.00 -12.46 12.62
C TRP A 331 12.50 -11.02 12.55
#